data_12ac0aea0c7c4618be4bf89da6243ce4
#
_entry.id   12ac0aea0c7c4618be4bf89da6243ce4
#
_cell.length_a   1.000
_cell.length_b   1.000
_cell.length_c   1.000
_cell.angle_alpha   90.00
_cell.angle_beta   90.00
_cell.angle_gamma   90.00
#
_symmetry.space_group_name_H-M   'P 1'
#
loop_
_entity.id
_entity.type
_entity.pdbx_description
1 polymer ?
#
loop_
_entity_poly.entity_id
_entity_poly.type
_entity_poly.pdbx_seq_one_letter_code
_entity_poly.pdbx_strand_id
1 'polypeptide(L)'
;MAYGTVNVPGVSGPELESVRTLAQSAKADASSALDTAKKASKTADDAQAEASAAKQTAENAAAGVASAQQKADDAASAAASAAAAAAAAQTAANAAKQSSQAAETAAQNAQTAADAALKKITEIASSINTVPTQSGTLSYTGSAQSPTWNSYDPNVLTIGGTTSGTNAGNYSATFTPKQGYQWADGTTTAKTVTWTINRATVAVPSQSGSLAYNGSSRTPTWSGYDTNKMSIGGNTSGTNAGTYAATFTPKSNYQWPDGSTGAKSVNWTISRAAGSLSLGTTSLSLDVSGLTGNIAVTRAGDGAISASSSNTAVATASVSGTNVVVTGKKAGTATITVSVAQGTNYNAPANKTCSVTVTMPTTTLNDNAWSTIKQASDGGNAANYWAVGDTKTITINGKVGNFTFSNLSVQAFILGFNHNSAKEGNNRIHFQIGKISGKMVGLCDSKYNNQGGTGYFNMNTTNTNVGGWKDSYMRKTLLGNSNTPTSPLANSLMAALPSDLRSNMKSVSKYTDNVGNATGHVAGNVTATTDYLFLLSNFEVQGSDGYANNTEKNSQKQYDYYKAGNSKI
;
A
#
# COMPACT_ATOMS: atom_id res chain seq x y z
N MET A 1 -33.39 27.94 -37.76
CA MET A 1 -32.92 28.73 -38.92
C MET A 1 -32.33 27.74 -39.92
N ALA A 2 -32.96 27.64 -41.07
CA ALA A 2 -32.49 26.72 -42.11
C ALA A 2 -31.23 27.33 -42.77
N TYR A 3 -30.14 26.63 -42.71
CA TYR A 3 -28.93 27.01 -43.44
C TYR A 3 -29.12 26.63 -44.90
N GLY A 4 -29.17 27.65 -45.77
CA GLY A 4 -29.15 27.46 -47.18
C GLY A 4 -27.87 26.78 -47.65
N THR A 5 -28.03 25.84 -48.57
CA THR A 5 -26.91 25.19 -49.27
C THR A 5 -26.17 26.23 -50.11
N VAL A 6 -24.93 26.52 -49.71
CA VAL A 6 -24.03 27.30 -50.58
C VAL A 6 -23.50 26.36 -51.63
N ASN A 7 -23.96 26.55 -52.85
CA ASN A 7 -23.44 25.83 -54.02
C ASN A 7 -22.17 26.58 -54.49
N VAL A 8 -21.02 25.98 -54.29
CA VAL A 8 -19.73 26.51 -54.77
C VAL A 8 -19.44 25.87 -56.12
N PRO A 9 -19.45 26.62 -57.22
CA PRO A 9 -19.18 26.07 -58.54
C PRO A 9 -17.73 25.55 -58.61
N GLY A 10 -17.57 24.31 -58.95
CA GLY A 10 -16.24 23.70 -59.21
C GLY A 10 -15.76 22.69 -58.19
N VAL A 11 -16.51 22.39 -57.16
CA VAL A 11 -16.14 21.37 -56.18
C VAL A 11 -17.03 20.14 -56.34
N SER A 12 -16.46 19.00 -56.55
CA SER A 12 -17.20 17.74 -56.72
C SER A 12 -17.86 17.28 -55.38
N GLY A 13 -18.98 16.60 -55.45
CA GLY A 13 -19.68 16.08 -54.28
C GLY A 13 -18.78 15.29 -53.30
N PRO A 14 -17.83 14.51 -53.77
CA PRO A 14 -16.84 13.83 -52.90
C PRO A 14 -15.90 14.77 -52.14
N GLU A 15 -15.56 15.95 -52.76
CA GLU A 15 -14.69 16.93 -52.09
C GLU A 15 -15.43 17.70 -50.99
N LEU A 16 -16.71 17.98 -51.17
CA LEU A 16 -17.53 18.56 -50.11
C LEU A 16 -17.71 17.62 -48.93
N GLU A 17 -17.84 16.32 -49.21
CA GLU A 17 -17.97 15.30 -48.16
C GLU A 17 -16.65 15.11 -47.41
N SER A 18 -15.52 15.22 -48.10
CA SER A 18 -14.19 15.18 -47.44
C SER A 18 -13.98 16.39 -46.52
N VAL A 19 -14.37 17.59 -46.94
CA VAL A 19 -14.33 18.81 -46.11
C VAL A 19 -15.26 18.68 -44.89
N ARG A 20 -16.45 18.10 -45.09
CA ARG A 20 -17.40 17.85 -44.02
C ARG A 20 -16.86 16.84 -42.99
N THR A 21 -16.22 15.79 -43.48
CA THR A 21 -15.57 14.79 -42.63
C THR A 21 -14.41 15.38 -41.83
N LEU A 22 -13.59 16.22 -42.46
CA LEU A 22 -12.53 16.98 -41.82
C LEU A 22 -13.06 17.93 -40.74
N ALA A 23 -14.14 18.62 -41.01
CA ALA A 23 -14.78 19.53 -40.05
C ALA A 23 -15.40 18.79 -38.87
N GLN A 24 -15.97 17.60 -39.12
CA GLN A 24 -16.48 16.74 -38.04
C GLN A 24 -15.35 16.17 -37.18
N SER A 25 -14.24 15.77 -37.79
CA SER A 25 -13.05 15.34 -37.05
C SER A 25 -12.49 16.48 -36.19
N ALA A 26 -12.31 17.67 -36.76
CA ALA A 26 -11.82 18.83 -36.01
C ALA A 26 -12.73 19.21 -34.84
N LYS A 27 -14.07 19.03 -35.01
CA LYS A 27 -15.04 19.26 -33.93
C LYS A 27 -14.88 18.20 -32.81
N ALA A 28 -14.64 16.96 -33.17
CA ALA A 28 -14.39 15.88 -32.18
C ALA A 28 -13.11 16.14 -31.41
N ASP A 29 -12.04 16.55 -32.11
CA ASP A 29 -10.76 16.90 -31.50
C ASP A 29 -10.87 18.10 -30.54
N ALA A 30 -11.63 19.12 -30.94
CA ALA A 30 -11.92 20.28 -30.10
C ALA A 30 -12.73 19.90 -28.84
N SER A 31 -13.68 18.96 -28.98
CA SER A 31 -14.45 18.45 -27.85
C SER A 31 -13.55 17.69 -26.87
N SER A 32 -12.67 16.84 -27.40
CA SER A 32 -11.70 16.10 -26.59
C SER A 32 -10.71 17.03 -25.87
N ALA A 33 -10.25 18.10 -26.54
CA ALA A 33 -9.41 19.13 -25.93
C ALA A 33 -10.13 19.88 -24.81
N LEU A 34 -11.44 20.16 -24.99
CA LEU A 34 -12.26 20.80 -23.96
C LEU A 34 -12.43 19.92 -22.73
N ASP A 35 -12.63 18.61 -22.92
CA ASP A 35 -12.76 17.66 -21.79
C ASP A 35 -11.42 17.50 -21.06
N THR A 36 -10.32 17.57 -21.79
CA THR A 36 -8.97 17.57 -21.18
C THR A 36 -8.74 18.83 -20.36
N ALA A 37 -9.15 19.99 -20.89
CA ALA A 37 -9.05 21.25 -20.17
C ALA A 37 -9.92 21.29 -18.90
N LYS A 38 -11.12 20.72 -18.95
CA LYS A 38 -11.99 20.58 -17.76
C LYS A 38 -11.37 19.67 -16.69
N LYS A 39 -10.73 18.58 -17.10
CA LYS A 39 -10.01 17.70 -16.16
C LYS A 39 -8.83 18.43 -15.53
N ALA A 40 -8.07 19.19 -16.31
CA ALA A 40 -6.96 20.00 -15.80
C ALA A 40 -7.44 21.09 -14.82
N SER A 41 -8.57 21.73 -15.12
CA SER A 41 -9.20 22.69 -14.20
C SER A 41 -9.57 22.04 -12.87
N LYS A 42 -10.22 20.87 -12.93
CA LYS A 42 -10.56 20.14 -11.70
C LYS A 42 -9.33 19.76 -10.87
N THR A 43 -8.25 19.34 -11.52
CA THR A 43 -6.98 19.03 -10.82
C THR A 43 -6.39 20.28 -10.15
N ALA A 44 -6.53 21.45 -10.79
CA ALA A 44 -6.11 22.71 -10.21
C ALA A 44 -6.96 23.10 -8.98
N ASP A 45 -8.27 22.87 -9.06
CA ASP A 45 -9.19 23.12 -7.94
C ASP A 45 -8.88 22.19 -6.75
N ASP A 46 -8.61 20.91 -7.01
CA ASP A 46 -8.22 19.95 -5.99
C ASP A 46 -6.89 20.36 -5.33
N ALA A 47 -5.89 20.80 -6.12
CA ALA A 47 -4.62 21.31 -5.60
C ALA A 47 -4.79 22.61 -4.78
N GLN A 48 -5.72 23.48 -5.17
CA GLN A 48 -6.07 24.70 -4.42
C GLN A 48 -6.69 24.34 -3.06
N ALA A 49 -7.52 23.30 -3.02
CA ALA A 49 -8.11 22.81 -1.78
C ALA A 49 -7.06 22.25 -0.83
N GLU A 50 -6.11 21.46 -1.35
CA GLU A 50 -5.00 20.93 -0.56
C GLU A 50 -4.08 22.04 -0.02
N ALA A 51 -3.78 23.04 -0.84
CA ALA A 51 -3.01 24.21 -0.41
C ALA A 51 -3.72 24.99 0.70
N SER A 52 -5.05 25.10 0.61
CA SER A 52 -5.87 25.76 1.63
C SER A 52 -5.86 24.97 2.94
N ALA A 53 -5.95 23.64 2.87
CA ALA A 53 -5.86 22.77 4.03
C ALA A 53 -4.47 22.84 4.70
N ALA A 54 -3.41 22.86 3.90
CA ALA A 54 -2.05 23.03 4.39
C ALA A 54 -1.84 24.38 5.10
N LYS A 55 -2.41 25.46 4.52
CA LYS A 55 -2.39 26.77 5.14
C LYS A 55 -3.12 26.76 6.49
N GLN A 56 -4.30 26.16 6.56
CA GLN A 56 -5.06 26.04 7.81
C GLN A 56 -4.28 25.25 8.88
N THR A 57 -3.59 24.21 8.45
CA THR A 57 -2.73 23.43 9.36
C THR A 57 -1.57 24.27 9.91
N ALA A 58 -0.96 25.09 9.05
CA ALA A 58 0.10 25.99 9.46
C ALA A 58 -0.39 27.08 10.43
N GLU A 59 -1.58 27.64 10.17
CA GLU A 59 -2.23 28.61 11.04
C GLU A 59 -2.57 28.00 12.41
N ASN A 60 -3.06 26.77 12.43
CA ASN A 60 -3.33 26.05 13.67
C ASN A 60 -2.03 25.75 14.45
N ALA A 61 -0.95 25.40 13.76
CA ALA A 61 0.35 25.20 14.37
C ALA A 61 0.90 26.50 14.95
N ALA A 62 0.76 27.61 14.24
CA ALA A 62 1.14 28.94 14.72
C ALA A 62 0.35 29.35 15.97
N ALA A 63 -0.96 29.07 15.98
CA ALA A 63 -1.79 29.29 17.16
C ALA A 63 -1.36 28.42 18.35
N GLY A 64 -0.97 27.17 18.06
CA GLY A 64 -0.39 26.27 19.07
C GLY A 64 0.91 26.81 19.67
N VAL A 65 1.79 27.35 18.85
CA VAL A 65 3.04 27.99 19.29
C VAL A 65 2.74 29.23 20.14
N ALA A 66 1.79 30.07 19.71
CA ALA A 66 1.39 31.24 20.48
C ALA A 66 0.82 30.85 21.86
N SER A 67 0.01 29.79 21.91
CA SER A 67 -0.51 29.25 23.18
C SER A 67 0.59 28.69 24.08
N ALA A 68 1.60 28.05 23.49
CA ALA A 68 2.76 27.54 24.23
C ALA A 68 3.61 28.71 24.76
N GLN A 69 3.79 29.75 23.98
CA GLN A 69 4.50 30.97 24.42
C GLN A 69 3.76 31.67 25.56
N GLN A 70 2.43 31.79 25.46
CA GLN A 70 1.64 32.37 26.55
C GLN A 70 1.79 31.57 27.85
N LYS A 71 1.74 30.23 27.75
CA LYS A 71 1.96 29.38 28.94
C LYS A 71 3.37 29.54 29.52
N ALA A 72 4.37 29.75 28.67
CA ALA A 72 5.74 30.03 29.13
C ALA A 72 5.83 31.38 29.83
N ASP A 73 5.19 32.41 29.29
CA ASP A 73 5.13 33.73 29.88
C ASP A 73 4.36 33.74 31.22
N ASP A 74 3.23 32.99 31.26
CA ASP A 74 2.48 32.80 32.50
C ASP A 74 3.31 32.07 33.56
N ALA A 75 4.06 31.04 33.15
CA ALA A 75 4.95 30.31 34.04
C ALA A 75 6.13 31.21 34.53
N ALA A 76 6.65 32.04 33.64
CA ALA A 76 7.67 33.02 34.03
C ALA A 76 7.14 34.06 35.02
N SER A 77 5.92 34.54 34.82
CA SER A 77 5.23 35.44 35.73
C SER A 77 4.96 34.80 37.10
N ALA A 78 4.53 33.50 37.06
CA ALA A 78 4.32 32.75 38.28
C ALA A 78 5.63 32.53 39.03
N ALA A 79 6.75 32.26 38.33
CA ALA A 79 8.08 32.11 38.91
C ALA A 79 8.58 33.42 39.51
N ALA A 80 8.34 34.56 38.84
CA ALA A 80 8.67 35.88 39.35
C ALA A 80 7.86 36.20 40.62
N SER A 81 6.56 35.85 40.63
CA SER A 81 5.71 36.03 41.80
C SER A 81 6.14 35.13 42.96
N ALA A 82 6.54 33.89 42.68
CA ALA A 82 7.08 32.97 43.66
C ALA A 82 8.42 33.47 44.23
N ALA A 83 9.29 34.02 43.36
CA ALA A 83 10.56 34.65 43.80
C ALA A 83 10.33 35.88 44.70
N ALA A 84 9.34 36.70 44.33
CA ALA A 84 8.94 37.84 45.18
C ALA A 84 8.39 37.40 46.54
N ALA A 85 7.54 36.35 46.50
CA ALA A 85 7.01 35.76 47.75
C ALA A 85 8.12 35.14 48.60
N ALA A 86 9.09 34.46 47.96
CA ALA A 86 10.25 33.93 48.67
C ALA A 86 11.13 35.04 49.30
N ALA A 87 11.34 36.14 48.57
CA ALA A 87 12.07 37.30 49.08
C ALA A 87 11.31 37.93 50.25
N ALA A 88 9.99 38.05 50.14
CA ALA A 88 9.15 38.55 51.26
C ALA A 88 9.22 37.61 52.48
N ALA A 89 9.13 36.30 52.22
CA ALA A 89 9.28 35.30 53.26
C ALA A 89 10.65 35.35 53.91
N GLN A 90 11.71 35.55 53.12
CA GLN A 90 13.07 35.71 53.64
C GLN A 90 13.18 36.95 54.50
N THR A 91 12.58 38.06 54.09
CA THR A 91 12.55 39.31 54.85
C THR A 91 11.80 39.11 56.19
N ALA A 92 10.64 38.42 56.12
CA ALA A 92 9.87 38.08 57.31
C ALA A 92 10.66 37.13 58.24
N ALA A 93 11.36 36.14 57.64
CA ALA A 93 12.18 35.22 58.41
C ALA A 93 13.37 35.95 59.08
N ASN A 94 13.98 36.93 58.39
CA ASN A 94 15.03 37.73 58.98
C ASN A 94 14.51 38.64 60.13
N ALA A 95 13.32 39.24 59.94
CA ALA A 95 12.67 40.02 61.02
C ALA A 95 12.29 39.12 62.20
N ALA A 96 11.75 37.91 61.91
CA ALA A 96 11.47 36.92 62.94
C ALA A 96 12.73 36.47 63.67
N LYS A 97 13.85 36.30 62.92
CA LYS A 97 15.15 35.98 63.51
C LYS A 97 15.68 37.10 64.44
N GLN A 98 15.53 38.37 64.03
CA GLN A 98 15.86 39.49 64.89
C GLN A 98 14.98 39.57 66.15
N SER A 99 13.68 39.32 65.96
CA SER A 99 12.75 39.26 67.07
C SER A 99 13.06 38.09 68.02
N SER A 100 13.43 36.95 67.43
CA SER A 100 13.88 35.77 68.17
C SER A 100 15.16 36.04 68.95
N GLN A 101 16.13 36.73 68.32
CA GLN A 101 17.37 37.11 68.99
C GLN A 101 17.15 38.14 70.15
N ALA A 102 16.16 39.04 69.94
CA ALA A 102 15.81 39.98 71.03
C ALA A 102 15.11 39.22 72.14
N ALA A 103 14.24 38.27 71.78
CA ALA A 103 13.57 37.38 72.73
C ALA A 103 14.56 36.43 73.43
N GLU A 104 15.54 35.90 72.70
CA GLU A 104 16.66 35.11 73.27
C GLU A 104 17.48 35.94 74.28
N THR A 105 17.77 37.20 73.95
CA THR A 105 18.48 38.06 74.83
C THR A 105 17.64 38.36 76.10
N ALA A 106 16.36 38.62 75.92
CA ALA A 106 15.43 38.81 77.05
C ALA A 106 15.29 37.53 77.90
N ALA A 107 15.22 36.38 77.20
CA ALA A 107 15.14 35.07 77.87
C ALA A 107 16.45 34.76 78.62
N GLN A 108 17.61 35.06 78.03
CA GLN A 108 18.90 34.92 78.71
C GLN A 108 18.99 35.77 79.96
N ASN A 109 18.51 37.04 79.89
CA ASN A 109 18.47 37.89 81.04
C ASN A 109 17.49 37.35 82.12
N ALA A 110 16.34 36.86 81.68
CA ALA A 110 15.40 36.21 82.57
C ALA A 110 15.96 34.90 83.13
N GLN A 111 16.67 34.14 82.29
CA GLN A 111 17.34 32.92 82.68
C GLN A 111 18.45 33.22 83.73
N THR A 112 19.24 34.26 83.53
CA THR A 112 20.29 34.68 84.49
C THR A 112 19.65 35.05 85.81
N ALA A 113 18.51 35.74 85.81
CA ALA A 113 17.77 36.09 87.03
C ALA A 113 17.13 34.86 87.69
N ALA A 114 16.62 33.94 86.89
CA ALA A 114 16.06 32.67 87.37
C ALA A 114 17.15 31.74 87.90
N ASP A 115 18.29 31.68 87.24
CA ASP A 115 19.43 30.87 87.67
C ASP A 115 20.00 31.42 89.05
N ALA A 116 20.01 32.74 89.19
CA ALA A 116 20.38 33.36 90.48
C ALA A 116 19.36 33.04 91.59
N ALA A 117 18.06 32.96 91.24
CA ALA A 117 17.01 32.52 92.13
C ALA A 117 17.03 30.98 92.38
N LEU A 118 17.28 30.22 91.38
CA LEU A 118 17.36 28.75 91.44
C LEU A 118 18.58 28.30 92.25
N LYS A 119 19.71 29.00 92.14
CA LYS A 119 20.87 28.73 92.93
C LYS A 119 20.60 28.83 94.45
N LYS A 120 19.57 29.56 94.85
CA LYS A 120 19.12 29.66 96.24
C LYS A 120 18.14 28.49 96.63
N ILE A 121 17.60 27.83 95.65
CA ILE A 121 16.60 26.70 95.87
C ILE A 121 17.25 25.33 95.80
N THR A 122 18.43 25.27 95.13
CA THR A 122 19.09 23.97 94.82
C THR A 122 19.92 23.37 95.98
N GLU A 123 19.78 23.94 97.24
CA GLU A 123 20.39 23.27 98.40
C GLU A 123 19.62 22.02 98.88
N ILE A 124 18.51 21.64 98.23
CA ILE A 124 17.67 20.55 98.72
C ILE A 124 17.39 19.38 97.76
N ALA A 125 17.61 19.62 96.41
CA ALA A 125 17.39 18.53 95.40
C ALA A 125 18.44 18.61 94.30
N SER A 126 18.93 17.49 93.84
CA SER A 126 19.88 17.41 92.68
C SER A 126 19.11 17.79 91.39
N SER A 127 19.67 18.78 90.66
CA SER A 127 19.03 19.33 89.43
C SER A 127 19.43 18.57 88.19
N ILE A 128 18.44 18.18 87.37
CA ILE A 128 18.62 17.60 86.06
C ILE A 128 18.58 18.71 85.01
N ASN A 129 19.73 19.06 84.44
CA ASN A 129 19.86 20.23 83.59
C ASN A 129 19.44 20.04 82.15
N THR A 130 19.30 18.80 81.69
CA THR A 130 19.03 18.51 80.28
C THR A 130 17.89 17.48 80.15
N VAL A 131 16.86 17.82 79.37
CA VAL A 131 15.80 16.88 78.97
C VAL A 131 16.38 15.94 77.93
N PRO A 132 16.21 14.63 78.10
CA PRO A 132 16.69 13.68 77.06
C PRO A 132 16.16 13.98 75.67
N THR A 133 16.98 13.70 74.68
CA THR A 133 16.63 13.85 73.24
C THR A 133 16.99 12.56 72.50
N GLN A 134 16.26 12.28 71.43
CA GLN A 134 16.57 11.10 70.60
C GLN A 134 17.98 11.18 70.09
N SER A 135 18.77 10.10 70.28
CA SER A 135 20.11 9.97 69.74
C SER A 135 20.04 9.20 68.43
N GLY A 136 20.60 9.81 67.38
CA GLY A 136 20.62 9.22 66.03
C GLY A 136 19.28 9.24 65.32
N THR A 137 19.26 8.69 64.13
CA THR A 137 18.09 8.61 63.28
C THR A 137 17.62 7.16 63.16
N LEU A 138 16.34 6.93 63.34
CA LEU A 138 15.67 5.65 63.05
C LEU A 138 15.00 5.76 61.70
N SER A 139 15.11 4.69 60.90
CA SER A 139 14.38 4.53 59.65
C SER A 139 13.55 3.25 59.69
N TYR A 140 12.39 3.25 59.08
CA TYR A 140 11.47 2.10 59.05
C TYR A 140 12.19 0.84 58.54
N THR A 141 12.12 -0.24 59.30
CA THR A 141 12.68 -1.54 59.00
C THR A 141 11.67 -2.67 58.88
N GLY A 142 10.42 -2.42 59.25
CA GLY A 142 9.38 -3.44 59.38
C GLY A 142 9.30 -4.08 60.77
N SER A 143 10.30 -3.86 61.63
CA SER A 143 10.36 -4.36 62.99
C SER A 143 10.21 -3.26 64.02
N ALA A 144 9.82 -3.60 65.27
CA ALA A 144 9.75 -2.66 66.34
C ALA A 144 11.16 -2.09 66.64
N GLN A 145 11.24 -0.79 66.77
CA GLN A 145 12.47 -0.03 67.08
C GLN A 145 12.24 0.84 68.28
N SER A 146 13.27 0.98 69.09
CA SER A 146 13.29 1.86 70.25
C SER A 146 14.42 2.89 70.06
N PRO A 147 14.22 4.19 70.33
CA PRO A 147 15.27 5.17 70.23
C PRO A 147 16.29 4.98 71.38
N THR A 148 17.52 5.34 71.11
CA THR A 148 18.47 5.66 72.16
C THR A 148 18.34 7.12 72.51
N TRP A 149 18.74 7.45 73.72
CA TRP A 149 18.50 8.80 74.27
C TRP A 149 19.82 9.47 74.70
N ASN A 150 20.06 10.67 74.25
CA ASN A 150 21.13 11.53 74.78
C ASN A 150 20.66 12.07 76.15
N SER A 151 21.56 12.15 77.10
CA SER A 151 21.33 12.70 78.45
C SER A 151 20.27 11.93 79.26
N TYR A 152 20.03 10.68 78.96
CA TYR A 152 19.16 9.81 79.76
C TYR A 152 20.00 8.95 80.72
N ASP A 153 19.79 9.16 82.00
CA ASP A 153 20.34 8.32 83.05
C ASP A 153 19.20 7.60 83.79
N PRO A 154 19.13 6.29 83.72
CA PRO A 154 18.06 5.50 84.36
C PRO A 154 18.12 5.56 85.90
N ASN A 155 19.22 6.04 86.49
CA ASN A 155 19.32 6.23 87.93
C ASN A 155 18.54 7.46 88.44
N VAL A 156 18.43 8.51 87.58
CA VAL A 156 17.82 9.78 87.92
C VAL A 156 16.48 10.05 87.28
N LEU A 157 16.18 9.35 86.13
CA LEU A 157 14.94 9.50 85.36
C LEU A 157 14.22 8.15 85.18
N THR A 158 12.91 8.16 85.21
CA THR A 158 12.06 7.09 84.70
C THR A 158 11.61 7.47 83.30
N ILE A 159 11.66 6.49 82.38
CA ILE A 159 11.11 6.61 81.04
C ILE A 159 9.72 5.94 80.99
N GLY A 160 8.79 6.60 80.33
CA GLY A 160 7.41 6.12 80.08
C GLY A 160 6.90 6.60 78.74
N GLY A 161 5.59 6.48 78.53
CA GLY A 161 4.98 6.82 77.25
C GLY A 161 5.24 5.73 76.17
N THR A 162 5.33 6.14 74.90
CA THR A 162 5.62 5.20 73.80
C THR A 162 7.10 5.12 73.60
N THR A 163 7.74 4.04 74.10
CA THR A 163 9.18 3.83 74.09
C THR A 163 9.64 2.95 72.90
N SER A 164 8.70 2.38 72.12
CA SER A 164 8.99 1.62 70.92
C SER A 164 7.93 1.87 69.86
N GLY A 165 8.27 1.75 68.59
CA GLY A 165 7.38 1.90 67.45
C GLY A 165 7.81 1.04 66.29
N THR A 166 6.86 0.62 65.46
CA THR A 166 7.16 -0.17 64.26
C THR A 166 7.02 0.67 63.01
N ASN A 167 6.03 1.55 62.92
CA ASN A 167 5.74 2.33 61.71
C ASN A 167 6.53 3.65 61.67
N ALA A 168 6.74 4.18 60.47
CA ALA A 168 7.28 5.54 60.32
C ALA A 168 6.27 6.56 60.91
N GLY A 169 6.79 7.48 61.68
CA GLY A 169 5.98 8.50 62.34
C GLY A 169 6.63 9.06 63.57
N ASN A 170 5.91 9.96 64.23
CA ASN A 170 6.33 10.56 65.47
C ASN A 170 5.69 9.86 66.64
N TYR A 171 6.46 9.64 67.64
CA TYR A 171 6.09 8.98 68.88
C TYR A 171 6.46 9.89 70.06
N SER A 172 5.86 9.66 71.20
CA SER A 172 6.09 10.48 72.41
C SER A 172 6.53 9.58 73.57
N ALA A 173 7.71 9.85 74.06
CA ALA A 173 8.22 9.31 75.33
C ALA A 173 8.08 10.35 76.42
N THR A 174 7.97 9.91 77.64
CA THR A 174 7.94 10.82 78.83
C THR A 174 9.11 10.49 79.75
N PHE A 175 9.74 11.51 80.29
CA PHE A 175 10.82 11.39 81.28
C PHE A 175 10.37 12.06 82.57
N THR A 176 10.42 11.34 83.66
CA THR A 176 9.99 11.81 84.99
C THR A 176 11.15 11.69 85.96
N PRO A 177 11.54 12.75 86.62
CA PRO A 177 12.53 12.71 87.70
C PRO A 177 12.13 11.70 88.76
N LYS A 178 13.10 10.93 89.25
CA LYS A 178 12.94 10.02 90.41
C LYS A 178 12.98 10.82 91.70
N GLN A 179 12.55 10.20 92.78
CA GLN A 179 12.59 10.80 94.09
C GLN A 179 13.98 11.34 94.47
N GLY A 180 14.11 12.56 94.91
CA GLY A 180 15.35 13.25 95.24
C GLY A 180 15.95 14.02 94.05
N TYR A 181 15.25 14.07 92.88
CA TYR A 181 15.65 14.81 91.68
C TYR A 181 14.57 15.73 91.15
N GLN A 182 14.94 16.85 90.54
CA GLN A 182 14.02 17.78 89.90
C GLN A 182 14.64 18.31 88.59
N TRP A 183 13.85 18.81 87.66
CA TRP A 183 14.33 19.53 86.51
C TRP A 183 14.98 20.85 86.91
N ALA A 184 15.84 21.43 86.08
CA ALA A 184 16.48 22.71 86.33
C ALA A 184 15.48 23.86 86.58
N ASP A 185 14.23 23.74 86.12
CA ASP A 185 13.14 24.67 86.38
C ASP A 185 12.42 24.44 87.71
N GLY A 186 12.89 23.53 88.55
CA GLY A 186 12.33 23.17 89.82
C GLY A 186 11.14 22.24 89.78
N THR A 187 10.71 21.78 88.64
CA THR A 187 9.56 20.88 88.48
C THR A 187 9.94 19.42 88.61
N THR A 188 9.01 18.59 89.08
CA THR A 188 9.17 17.11 89.12
C THR A 188 8.21 16.39 88.22
N THR A 189 7.45 17.15 87.40
CA THR A 189 6.45 16.57 86.47
C THR A 189 7.13 15.98 85.23
N ALA A 190 6.46 14.97 84.65
CA ALA A 190 6.92 14.33 83.42
C ALA A 190 7.05 15.33 82.27
N LYS A 191 8.22 15.33 81.58
CA LYS A 191 8.40 16.06 80.30
C LYS A 191 8.25 15.10 79.16
N THR A 192 7.44 15.49 78.13
CA THR A 192 7.20 14.73 76.92
C THR A 192 8.22 15.10 75.85
N VAL A 193 8.83 14.12 75.28
CA VAL A 193 9.80 14.25 74.19
C VAL A 193 9.35 13.46 72.98
N THR A 194 9.26 14.12 71.86
CA THR A 194 8.95 13.47 70.58
C THR A 194 10.20 12.79 70.02
N TRP A 195 9.99 11.56 69.56
CA TRP A 195 11.01 10.82 68.79
C TRP A 195 10.40 10.31 67.50
N THR A 196 11.24 10.03 66.48
CA THR A 196 10.78 9.81 65.12
C THR A 196 11.42 8.55 64.51
N ILE A 197 10.58 7.74 63.84
CA ILE A 197 11.02 6.75 62.85
C ILE A 197 10.75 7.37 61.48
N ASN A 198 11.79 7.62 60.71
CA ASN A 198 11.66 8.15 59.37
C ASN A 198 11.13 7.08 58.41
N ARG A 199 10.50 7.50 57.33
CA ARG A 199 10.12 6.60 56.23
C ARG A 199 11.36 6.00 55.57
N ALA A 200 11.28 4.73 55.21
CA ALA A 200 12.28 4.08 54.38
C ALA A 200 12.21 4.58 52.95
N THR A 201 13.36 4.81 52.33
CA THR A 201 13.44 5.29 50.96
C THR A 201 13.29 4.12 49.98
N VAL A 202 12.49 4.30 48.95
CA VAL A 202 12.29 3.34 47.84
C VAL A 202 12.57 4.05 46.52
N ALA A 203 13.24 3.36 45.62
CA ALA A 203 13.50 3.89 44.30
C ALA A 203 12.24 3.94 43.44
N VAL A 204 12.15 4.92 42.54
CA VAL A 204 11.08 4.98 41.54
C VAL A 204 11.29 3.82 40.56
N PRO A 205 10.28 2.96 40.35
CA PRO A 205 10.40 1.86 39.39
C PRO A 205 10.65 2.35 37.96
N SER A 206 11.27 1.48 37.17
CA SER A 206 11.45 1.71 35.73
C SER A 206 11.04 0.45 34.95
N GLN A 207 10.59 0.64 33.71
CA GLN A 207 10.28 -0.51 32.82
C GLN A 207 11.51 -1.38 32.68
N SER A 208 11.34 -2.70 32.90
CA SER A 208 12.36 -3.72 32.66
C SER A 208 12.05 -4.45 31.36
N GLY A 209 13.03 -4.51 30.47
CA GLY A 209 12.87 -5.14 29.16
C GLY A 209 12.08 -4.31 28.14
N SER A 210 12.07 -4.78 26.92
CA SER A 210 11.33 -4.16 25.83
C SER A 210 10.04 -4.92 25.54
N LEU A 211 8.99 -4.21 25.23
CA LEU A 211 7.74 -4.77 24.75
C LEU A 211 7.55 -4.35 23.29
N ALA A 212 7.19 -5.32 22.43
CA ALA A 212 6.79 -5.06 21.07
C ALA A 212 5.32 -5.40 20.87
N TYR A 213 4.66 -4.68 19.98
CA TYR A 213 3.29 -4.97 19.58
C TYR A 213 3.17 -6.39 19.03
N ASN A 214 2.13 -7.11 19.46
CA ASN A 214 1.83 -8.47 19.00
C ASN A 214 0.32 -8.75 18.83
N GLY A 215 -0.49 -7.70 18.83
CA GLY A 215 -1.96 -7.80 18.73
C GLY A 215 -2.68 -8.06 20.04
N SER A 216 -1.95 -8.37 21.11
CA SER A 216 -2.54 -8.67 22.42
C SER A 216 -2.16 -7.63 23.45
N SER A 217 -2.92 -7.56 24.54
CA SER A 217 -2.60 -6.70 25.67
C SER A 217 -1.23 -7.07 26.27
N ARG A 218 -0.38 -6.08 26.47
CA ARG A 218 0.95 -6.18 27.03
C ARG A 218 0.99 -5.48 28.37
N THR A 219 1.66 -6.10 29.33
CA THR A 219 1.90 -5.53 30.67
C THR A 219 3.41 -5.45 30.86
N PRO A 220 3.95 -4.28 31.21
CA PRO A 220 5.38 -4.14 31.46
C PRO A 220 5.79 -4.84 32.76
N THR A 221 7.01 -5.35 32.77
CA THR A 221 7.70 -5.71 34.00
C THR A 221 8.44 -4.48 34.52
N TRP A 222 8.58 -4.39 35.83
CA TRP A 222 9.14 -3.24 36.49
C TRP A 222 10.36 -3.60 37.32
N SER A 223 11.47 -2.95 37.08
CA SER A 223 12.62 -2.98 37.96
C SER A 223 12.37 -2.06 39.17
N GLY A 224 12.63 -2.56 40.36
CA GLY A 224 12.44 -1.80 41.61
C GLY A 224 11.01 -1.74 42.13
N TYR A 225 10.04 -2.40 41.49
CA TYR A 225 8.67 -2.48 41.99
C TYR A 225 8.50 -3.61 43.02
N ASP A 226 8.02 -3.23 44.19
CA ASP A 226 7.71 -4.17 45.27
C ASP A 226 6.33 -3.83 45.81
N THR A 227 5.38 -4.78 45.70
CA THR A 227 4.01 -4.62 46.14
C THR A 227 3.85 -4.40 47.65
N ASN A 228 4.89 -4.78 48.44
CA ASN A 228 4.89 -4.54 49.88
C ASN A 228 5.23 -3.10 50.22
N LYS A 229 5.97 -2.41 49.34
CA LYS A 229 6.49 -1.04 49.57
C LYS A 229 5.71 0.04 48.87
N MET A 230 5.06 -0.29 47.74
CA MET A 230 4.29 0.68 46.96
C MET A 230 3.10 0.05 46.24
N SER A 231 2.17 0.85 45.81
CA SER A 231 1.07 0.48 44.92
C SER A 231 1.36 0.94 43.48
N ILE A 232 0.76 0.24 42.51
CA ILE A 232 0.78 0.63 41.10
C ILE A 232 -0.63 0.97 40.65
N GLY A 233 -0.76 1.95 39.79
CA GLY A 233 -2.00 2.39 39.16
C GLY A 233 -1.73 3.02 37.78
N GLY A 234 -2.69 3.77 37.25
CA GLY A 234 -2.60 4.35 35.92
C GLY A 234 -2.73 3.29 34.81
N ASN A 235 -2.06 3.49 33.69
CA ASN A 235 -2.08 2.54 32.58
C ASN A 235 -1.06 1.43 32.84
N THR A 236 -1.50 0.34 33.44
CA THR A 236 -0.66 -0.83 33.76
C THR A 236 -0.59 -1.85 32.64
N SER A 237 -1.40 -1.70 31.59
CA SER A 237 -1.39 -2.52 30.38
C SER A 237 -1.73 -1.67 29.16
N GLY A 238 -1.36 -2.14 27.98
CA GLY A 238 -1.69 -1.52 26.70
C GLY A 238 -1.67 -2.53 25.57
N THR A 239 -2.40 -2.27 24.49
CA THR A 239 -2.44 -3.18 23.34
C THR A 239 -1.67 -2.59 22.16
N ASN A 240 -1.83 -1.30 21.87
CA ASN A 240 -1.19 -0.67 20.72
C ASN A 240 0.25 -0.25 21.03
N ALA A 241 1.06 -0.09 19.99
CA ALA A 241 2.36 0.53 20.14
C ALA A 241 2.19 2.01 20.53
N GLY A 242 2.99 2.43 21.48
CA GLY A 242 2.88 3.79 22.04
C GLY A 242 3.54 3.92 23.40
N THR A 243 3.40 5.09 23.98
CA THR A 243 3.85 5.40 25.33
C THR A 243 2.65 5.44 26.27
N TYR A 244 2.76 4.80 27.39
CA TYR A 244 1.77 4.70 28.46
C TYR A 244 2.38 5.20 29.75
N ALA A 245 1.55 5.60 30.69
CA ALA A 245 2.00 6.07 31.98
C ALA A 245 1.39 5.22 33.11
N ALA A 246 2.24 4.55 33.85
CA ALA A 246 1.86 3.94 35.13
C ALA A 246 2.16 4.90 36.27
N THR A 247 1.44 4.80 37.35
CA THR A 247 1.68 5.60 38.55
C THR A 247 2.08 4.69 39.71
N PHE A 248 3.08 5.12 40.46
CA PHE A 248 3.53 4.41 41.64
C PHE A 248 3.38 5.29 42.86
N THR A 249 2.85 4.76 43.97
CA THR A 249 2.65 5.49 45.19
C THR A 249 3.25 4.70 46.36
N PRO A 250 4.23 5.24 47.09
CA PRO A 250 4.77 4.61 48.29
C PRO A 250 3.68 4.36 49.33
N LYS A 251 3.75 3.24 50.01
CA LYS A 251 2.89 2.97 51.19
C LYS A 251 3.35 3.84 52.37
N SER A 252 2.52 3.95 53.37
CA SER A 252 2.65 4.90 54.49
C SER A 252 4.06 4.93 55.16
N ASN A 253 4.76 3.81 55.17
CA ASN A 253 6.08 3.69 55.80
C ASN A 253 7.24 3.98 54.89
N TYR A 254 6.96 4.35 53.60
CA TYR A 254 7.94 4.55 52.57
C TYR A 254 7.84 5.95 51.95
N GLN A 255 8.90 6.40 51.37
CA GLN A 255 8.99 7.65 50.64
C GLN A 255 9.95 7.53 49.46
N TRP A 256 9.82 8.41 48.48
CA TRP A 256 10.78 8.52 47.39
C TRP A 256 12.14 9.11 47.89
N PRO A 257 13.21 9.00 47.07
CA PRO A 257 14.52 9.56 47.46
C PRO A 257 14.52 11.07 47.70
N ASP A 258 13.58 11.80 47.11
CA ASP A 258 13.38 13.24 47.31
C ASP A 258 12.56 13.59 48.56
N GLY A 259 12.18 12.59 49.36
CA GLY A 259 11.39 12.75 50.54
C GLY A 259 9.87 12.82 50.28
N SER A 260 9.40 12.89 49.06
CA SER A 260 8.00 12.95 48.73
C SER A 260 7.30 11.59 48.89
N THR A 261 5.99 11.63 49.15
CA THR A 261 5.14 10.43 49.29
C THR A 261 4.02 10.36 48.24
N GLY A 262 3.90 11.36 47.41
CA GLY A 262 2.91 11.43 46.34
C GLY A 262 3.15 10.43 45.21
N ALA A 263 2.12 10.17 44.41
CA ALA A 263 2.24 9.33 43.23
C ALA A 263 3.21 9.91 42.22
N LYS A 264 4.10 9.08 41.69
CA LYS A 264 4.97 9.42 40.56
C LYS A 264 4.54 8.68 39.32
N SER A 265 4.45 9.40 38.20
CA SER A 265 4.16 8.85 36.88
C SER A 265 5.45 8.38 36.22
N VAL A 266 5.42 7.15 35.70
CA VAL A 266 6.54 6.54 35.00
C VAL A 266 6.04 6.07 33.65
N ASN A 267 6.66 6.57 32.60
CA ASN A 267 6.35 6.17 31.25
C ASN A 267 6.93 4.78 30.93
N TRP A 268 6.15 4.01 30.21
CA TRP A 268 6.58 2.74 29.64
C TRP A 268 6.09 2.64 28.19
N THR A 269 6.72 1.80 27.39
CA THR A 269 6.50 1.80 25.95
C THR A 269 6.25 0.40 25.41
N ILE A 270 5.38 0.34 24.41
CA ILE A 270 5.26 -0.78 23.48
C ILE A 270 5.80 -0.28 22.14
N SER A 271 6.88 -0.87 21.66
CA SER A 271 7.45 -0.55 20.36
C SER A 271 6.60 -1.12 19.23
N ARG A 272 6.67 -0.50 18.06
CA ARG A 272 6.04 -1.08 16.86
C ARG A 272 6.68 -2.39 16.50
N ALA A 273 5.85 -3.32 16.01
CA ALA A 273 6.33 -4.55 15.39
C ALA A 273 6.95 -4.26 14.02
N ALA A 274 7.77 -5.16 13.53
CA ALA A 274 8.26 -5.09 12.17
C ALA A 274 7.10 -5.30 11.18
N GLY A 275 6.95 -4.39 10.23
CA GLY A 275 6.04 -4.58 9.10
C GLY A 275 6.64 -5.54 8.07
N SER A 276 5.79 -6.17 7.28
CA SER A 276 6.20 -6.98 6.13
C SER A 276 5.41 -6.60 4.88
N LEU A 277 6.02 -6.81 3.73
CA LEU A 277 5.41 -6.57 2.42
C LEU A 277 5.92 -7.62 1.45
N SER A 278 4.99 -8.30 0.77
CA SER A 278 5.29 -9.16 -0.37
C SER A 278 4.28 -8.92 -1.49
N LEU A 279 4.71 -9.17 -2.70
CA LEU A 279 3.89 -9.07 -3.89
C LEU A 279 3.62 -10.46 -4.44
N GLY A 280 2.41 -10.71 -4.95
CA GLY A 280 2.02 -11.96 -5.58
C GLY A 280 2.76 -12.21 -6.90
N THR A 281 3.28 -11.15 -7.53
CA THR A 281 4.17 -11.24 -8.70
C THR A 281 5.21 -10.13 -8.67
N THR A 282 6.39 -10.43 -9.20
CA THR A 282 7.48 -9.45 -9.40
C THR A 282 7.63 -9.02 -10.86
N SER A 283 6.84 -9.62 -11.76
CA SER A 283 6.76 -9.24 -13.17
C SER A 283 5.32 -9.32 -13.66
N LEU A 284 4.94 -8.41 -14.54
CA LEU A 284 3.61 -8.33 -15.14
C LEU A 284 3.75 -7.96 -16.61
N SER A 285 3.16 -8.76 -17.49
CA SER A 285 3.09 -8.46 -18.91
C SER A 285 1.67 -8.04 -19.27
N LEU A 286 1.52 -6.90 -19.88
CA LEU A 286 0.27 -6.34 -20.37
C LEU A 286 0.35 -6.16 -21.87
N ASP A 287 -0.68 -6.50 -22.57
CA ASP A 287 -0.79 -6.33 -24.01
C ASP A 287 -2.18 -5.83 -24.40
N VAL A 288 -2.43 -5.64 -25.68
CA VAL A 288 -3.70 -5.09 -26.16
C VAL A 288 -4.91 -6.00 -25.93
N SER A 289 -4.73 -7.26 -25.55
CA SER A 289 -5.83 -8.15 -25.16
C SER A 289 -6.26 -7.90 -23.72
N GLY A 290 -5.38 -7.34 -22.91
CA GLY A 290 -5.64 -6.99 -21.50
C GLY A 290 -4.64 -5.98 -20.98
N LEU A 291 -4.99 -4.69 -21.07
CA LEU A 291 -4.16 -3.57 -20.62
C LEU A 291 -4.22 -3.33 -19.11
N THR A 292 -4.95 -4.15 -18.38
CA THR A 292 -5.07 -4.02 -16.91
C THR A 292 -4.64 -5.33 -16.25
N GLY A 293 -3.81 -5.23 -15.26
CA GLY A 293 -3.35 -6.36 -14.46
C GLY A 293 -3.30 -6.02 -12.98
N ASN A 294 -3.30 -7.03 -12.14
CA ASN A 294 -3.33 -6.90 -10.70
C ASN A 294 -2.06 -7.46 -10.07
N ILE A 295 -1.51 -6.73 -9.13
CA ILE A 295 -0.44 -7.18 -8.25
C ILE A 295 -1.05 -7.36 -6.86
N ALA A 296 -1.20 -8.58 -6.43
CA ALA A 296 -1.69 -8.87 -5.07
C ALA A 296 -0.65 -8.44 -4.05
N VAL A 297 -1.09 -7.77 -3.00
CA VAL A 297 -0.25 -7.27 -1.92
C VAL A 297 -0.59 -8.02 -0.64
N THR A 298 0.40 -8.71 -0.09
CA THR A 298 0.31 -9.32 1.23
C THR A 298 1.21 -8.55 2.19
N ARG A 299 0.67 -8.17 3.35
CA ARG A 299 1.41 -7.39 4.33
C ARG A 299 1.07 -7.76 5.77
N ALA A 300 2.03 -7.56 6.64
CA ALA A 300 1.78 -7.31 8.05
C ALA A 300 2.03 -5.82 8.31
N GLY A 301 0.98 -5.10 8.68
CA GLY A 301 1.03 -3.66 8.91
C GLY A 301 -0.33 -3.00 8.80
N ASP A 302 -0.51 -1.91 9.53
CA ASP A 302 -1.72 -1.11 9.62
C ASP A 302 -1.61 0.25 8.89
N GLY A 303 -0.47 0.53 8.27
CA GLY A 303 -0.28 1.72 7.46
C GLY A 303 -0.91 1.61 6.06
N ALA A 304 -1.09 2.73 5.36
CA ALA A 304 -1.66 2.76 4.02
C ALA A 304 -0.71 2.12 2.99
N ILE A 305 -1.30 1.39 2.03
CA ILE A 305 -0.59 0.93 0.84
C ILE A 305 -0.54 2.09 -0.15
N SER A 306 0.58 2.27 -0.81
CA SER A 306 0.72 3.16 -1.95
C SER A 306 1.50 2.48 -3.08
N ALA A 307 1.28 2.95 -4.29
CA ALA A 307 1.97 2.45 -5.46
C ALA A 307 2.37 3.61 -6.37
N SER A 308 3.53 3.51 -6.97
CA SER A 308 4.02 4.48 -7.95
C SER A 308 4.64 3.76 -9.13
N SER A 309 4.58 4.39 -10.29
CA SER A 309 5.21 3.92 -11.52
C SER A 309 6.44 4.76 -11.83
N SER A 310 7.53 4.11 -12.23
CA SER A 310 8.73 4.79 -12.72
C SER A 310 8.51 5.50 -14.06
N ASN A 311 7.48 5.09 -14.81
CA ASN A 311 7.12 5.68 -16.10
C ASN A 311 5.59 5.64 -16.31
N THR A 312 4.91 6.71 -15.92
CA THR A 312 3.45 6.83 -16.02
C THR A 312 2.94 6.99 -17.45
N ALA A 313 3.83 7.27 -18.42
CA ALA A 313 3.48 7.24 -19.83
C ALA A 313 3.35 5.81 -20.38
N VAL A 314 4.07 4.84 -19.78
CA VAL A 314 4.00 3.42 -20.15
C VAL A 314 2.93 2.70 -19.36
N ALA A 315 2.94 2.83 -18.05
CA ALA A 315 1.94 2.20 -17.18
C ALA A 315 1.67 3.06 -15.95
N THR A 316 0.42 3.08 -15.50
CA THR A 316 0.01 3.69 -14.24
C THR A 316 -0.36 2.61 -13.23
N ALA A 317 -0.26 2.95 -11.94
CA ALA A 317 -0.65 2.07 -10.86
C ALA A 317 -1.60 2.80 -9.91
N SER A 318 -2.60 2.09 -9.42
CA SER A 318 -3.53 2.56 -8.38
C SER A 318 -3.79 1.44 -7.37
N VAL A 319 -4.02 1.83 -6.12
CA VAL A 319 -4.33 0.86 -5.06
C VAL A 319 -5.84 0.62 -5.00
N SER A 320 -6.23 -0.65 -4.97
CA SER A 320 -7.62 -1.09 -4.79
C SER A 320 -7.65 -2.21 -3.75
N GLY A 321 -8.01 -1.86 -2.51
CA GLY A 321 -7.98 -2.79 -1.38
C GLY A 321 -6.58 -3.35 -1.13
N THR A 322 -6.43 -4.66 -1.27
CA THR A 322 -5.15 -5.38 -1.15
C THR A 322 -4.50 -5.67 -2.50
N ASN A 323 -4.92 -4.99 -3.56
CA ASN A 323 -4.33 -5.12 -4.88
C ASN A 323 -3.80 -3.78 -5.36
N VAL A 324 -2.75 -3.83 -6.17
CA VAL A 324 -2.33 -2.72 -7.02
C VAL A 324 -2.78 -3.04 -8.43
N VAL A 325 -3.68 -2.23 -8.94
CA VAL A 325 -4.18 -2.29 -10.32
C VAL A 325 -3.21 -1.52 -11.20
N VAL A 326 -2.63 -2.19 -12.18
CA VAL A 326 -1.71 -1.60 -13.15
C VAL A 326 -2.45 -1.47 -14.48
N THR A 327 -2.38 -0.29 -15.08
CA THR A 327 -2.96 -0.02 -16.41
C THR A 327 -1.87 0.40 -17.37
N GLY A 328 -1.68 -0.41 -18.42
CA GLY A 328 -0.78 -0.13 -19.54
C GLY A 328 -1.35 0.97 -20.44
N LYS A 329 -0.48 1.89 -20.89
CA LYS A 329 -0.86 3.03 -21.75
C LYS A 329 -0.09 3.07 -23.06
N LYS A 330 1.17 2.67 -23.04
CA LYS A 330 2.07 2.71 -24.20
C LYS A 330 3.07 1.58 -24.11
N ALA A 331 3.53 1.08 -25.25
CA ALA A 331 4.59 0.09 -25.31
C ALA A 331 5.85 0.56 -24.57
N GLY A 332 6.47 -0.33 -23.83
CA GLY A 332 7.65 -0.05 -23.05
C GLY A 332 7.69 -0.83 -21.74
N THR A 333 8.60 -0.43 -20.87
CA THR A 333 8.75 -1.00 -19.54
C THR A 333 8.58 0.06 -18.48
N ALA A 334 8.01 -0.34 -17.35
CA ALA A 334 7.92 0.48 -16.16
C ALA A 334 8.13 -0.40 -14.92
N THR A 335 8.64 0.19 -13.85
CA THR A 335 8.73 -0.48 -12.56
C THR A 335 7.66 0.10 -11.65
N ILE A 336 6.78 -0.75 -11.15
CA ILE A 336 5.82 -0.37 -10.12
C ILE A 336 6.46 -0.61 -8.76
N THR A 337 6.60 0.46 -7.98
CA THR A 337 7.07 0.40 -6.60
C THR A 337 5.86 0.44 -5.68
N VAL A 338 5.75 -0.56 -4.84
CA VAL A 338 4.70 -0.67 -3.81
C VAL A 338 5.34 -0.43 -2.45
N SER A 339 4.73 0.42 -1.65
CA SER A 339 5.14 0.73 -0.29
C SER A 339 3.96 0.65 0.67
N VAL A 340 4.28 0.43 1.93
CA VAL A 340 3.34 0.48 3.05
C VAL A 340 3.85 1.50 4.03
N ALA A 341 3.06 2.49 4.34
CA ALA A 341 3.43 3.51 5.32
C ALA A 341 3.58 2.90 6.72
N GLN A 342 4.33 3.59 7.57
CA GLN A 342 4.31 3.28 8.99
C GLN A 342 2.90 3.49 9.54
N GLY A 343 2.41 2.51 10.25
CA GLY A 343 1.13 2.59 10.94
C GLY A 343 1.28 2.90 12.43
N THR A 344 0.20 2.73 13.15
CA THR A 344 0.19 2.86 14.61
C THR A 344 1.05 1.77 15.25
N ASN A 345 0.88 0.52 14.81
CA ASN A 345 1.41 -0.67 15.46
C ASN A 345 2.59 -1.33 14.73
N TYR A 346 2.83 -0.95 13.48
CA TYR A 346 3.88 -1.53 12.67
C TYR A 346 4.79 -0.46 12.06
N ASN A 347 6.07 -0.76 11.99
CA ASN A 347 7.03 0.01 11.22
C ASN A 347 6.79 -0.22 9.71
N ALA A 348 7.12 0.78 8.91
CA ALA A 348 7.10 0.64 7.46
C ALA A 348 8.07 -0.48 7.02
N PRO A 349 7.63 -1.46 6.24
CA PRO A 349 8.52 -2.44 5.64
C PRO A 349 9.31 -1.84 4.47
N ALA A 350 10.32 -2.55 4.01
CA ALA A 350 11.01 -2.20 2.77
C ALA A 350 10.05 -2.28 1.57
N ASN A 351 10.16 -1.31 0.67
CA ASN A 351 9.39 -1.28 -0.57
C ASN A 351 9.65 -2.53 -1.41
N LYS A 352 8.66 -2.90 -2.21
CA LYS A 352 8.77 -3.99 -3.19
C LYS A 352 8.45 -3.47 -4.57
N THR A 353 9.05 -4.10 -5.56
CA THR A 353 8.89 -3.69 -6.95
C THR A 353 8.36 -4.83 -7.82
N CYS A 354 7.58 -4.45 -8.83
CA CYS A 354 7.14 -5.32 -9.91
C CYS A 354 7.55 -4.70 -11.25
N SER A 355 8.24 -5.46 -12.08
CA SER A 355 8.58 -5.04 -13.44
C SER A 355 7.35 -5.21 -14.33
N VAL A 356 6.97 -4.17 -15.05
CA VAL A 356 5.83 -4.19 -15.98
C VAL A 356 6.34 -4.01 -17.38
N THR A 357 5.97 -4.91 -18.27
CA THR A 357 6.20 -4.79 -19.71
C THR A 357 4.85 -4.60 -20.40
N VAL A 358 4.71 -3.53 -21.15
CA VAL A 358 3.51 -3.25 -21.96
C VAL A 358 3.89 -3.46 -23.43
N THR A 359 3.20 -4.36 -24.08
CA THR A 359 3.38 -4.63 -25.52
C THR A 359 2.19 -4.06 -26.28
N MET A 360 2.46 -3.18 -27.21
CA MET A 360 1.47 -2.57 -28.09
C MET A 360 1.83 -2.81 -29.55
N PRO A 361 0.85 -3.02 -30.43
CA PRO A 361 1.10 -3.08 -31.84
C PRO A 361 1.60 -1.74 -32.39
N THR A 362 2.42 -1.79 -33.41
CA THR A 362 2.69 -0.64 -34.29
C THR A 362 1.63 -0.55 -35.37
N THR A 363 1.44 0.63 -35.96
CA THR A 363 0.48 0.85 -37.05
C THR A 363 0.92 0.19 -38.37
N THR A 364 2.21 -0.12 -38.54
CA THR A 364 2.70 -0.89 -39.66
C THR A 364 2.54 -2.38 -39.36
N LEU A 365 1.62 -3.06 -40.03
CA LEU A 365 1.33 -4.49 -39.79
C LEU A 365 2.59 -5.34 -39.84
N ASN A 366 3.48 -5.07 -40.82
CA ASN A 366 4.71 -5.84 -41.07
C ASN A 366 5.68 -5.83 -39.89
N ASP A 367 5.69 -4.77 -39.08
CA ASP A 367 6.64 -4.58 -37.97
C ASP A 367 6.23 -5.32 -36.71
N ASN A 368 5.07 -5.95 -36.72
CA ASN A 368 4.53 -6.67 -35.55
C ASN A 368 4.83 -8.17 -35.66
N ALA A 369 5.18 -8.78 -34.51
CA ALA A 369 5.23 -10.23 -34.41
C ALA A 369 3.82 -10.83 -34.56
N TRP A 370 3.71 -12.08 -35.04
CA TRP A 370 2.41 -12.75 -35.15
C TRP A 370 1.69 -12.90 -33.81
N SER A 371 2.44 -13.06 -32.73
CA SER A 371 1.89 -13.06 -31.36
C SER A 371 1.22 -11.73 -30.99
N THR A 372 1.85 -10.61 -31.35
CA THR A 372 1.28 -9.26 -31.13
C THR A 372 0.01 -9.05 -31.97
N ILE A 373 0.02 -9.52 -33.23
CA ILE A 373 -1.14 -9.47 -34.12
C ILE A 373 -2.30 -10.31 -33.53
N LYS A 374 -1.98 -11.51 -33.02
CA LYS A 374 -2.96 -12.35 -32.35
C LYS A 374 -3.54 -11.69 -31.09
N GLN A 375 -2.69 -11.07 -30.25
CA GLN A 375 -3.12 -10.37 -29.06
C GLN A 375 -4.09 -9.22 -29.40
N ALA A 376 -3.76 -8.41 -30.42
CA ALA A 376 -4.62 -7.34 -30.90
C ALA A 376 -5.96 -7.87 -31.43
N SER A 377 -5.93 -9.02 -32.12
CA SER A 377 -7.13 -9.72 -32.59
C SER A 377 -7.94 -10.26 -31.43
N ASP A 378 -7.31 -10.96 -30.46
CA ASP A 378 -7.99 -11.56 -29.30
C ASP A 378 -8.65 -10.50 -28.41
N GLY A 379 -8.04 -9.33 -28.28
CA GLY A 379 -8.57 -8.17 -27.59
C GLY A 379 -9.65 -7.40 -28.36
N GLY A 380 -9.98 -7.80 -29.59
CA GLY A 380 -10.95 -7.09 -30.43
C GLY A 380 -10.47 -5.72 -30.95
N ASN A 381 -9.17 -5.43 -30.84
CA ASN A 381 -8.59 -4.12 -31.11
C ASN A 381 -7.84 -4.03 -32.44
N ALA A 382 -7.75 -5.12 -33.20
CA ALA A 382 -6.91 -5.20 -34.40
C ALA A 382 -7.24 -4.11 -35.44
N ALA A 383 -8.53 -3.81 -35.67
CA ALA A 383 -8.95 -2.77 -36.59
C ALA A 383 -8.62 -1.34 -36.14
N ASN A 384 -8.18 -1.14 -34.90
CA ASN A 384 -7.67 0.15 -34.41
C ASN A 384 -6.23 0.43 -34.87
N TYR A 385 -5.52 -0.61 -35.28
CA TYR A 385 -4.11 -0.53 -35.67
C TYR A 385 -3.91 -0.75 -37.16
N TRP A 386 -4.72 -1.61 -37.82
CA TRP A 386 -4.51 -2.04 -39.19
C TRP A 386 -5.81 -1.96 -39.99
N ALA A 387 -5.65 -1.79 -41.29
CA ALA A 387 -6.74 -1.72 -42.24
C ALA A 387 -6.82 -2.97 -43.12
N VAL A 388 -7.95 -3.18 -43.75
CA VAL A 388 -8.12 -4.18 -44.82
C VAL A 388 -7.13 -3.86 -45.96
N GLY A 389 -6.36 -4.85 -46.37
CA GLY A 389 -5.31 -4.70 -47.40
C GLY A 389 -3.89 -4.49 -46.86
N ASP A 390 -3.75 -4.15 -45.56
CA ASP A 390 -2.42 -4.07 -44.94
C ASP A 390 -1.68 -5.40 -45.08
N THR A 391 -0.37 -5.32 -45.26
CA THR A 391 0.45 -6.47 -45.63
C THR A 391 1.50 -6.80 -44.56
N LYS A 392 1.78 -8.10 -44.41
CA LYS A 392 2.90 -8.61 -43.66
C LYS A 392 3.68 -9.62 -44.50
N THR A 393 4.98 -9.43 -44.55
CA THR A 393 5.89 -10.35 -45.27
C THR A 393 6.06 -11.64 -44.47
N ILE A 394 5.94 -12.77 -45.11
CA ILE A 394 6.23 -14.10 -44.59
C ILE A 394 7.22 -14.82 -45.51
N THR A 395 8.01 -15.71 -44.93
CA THR A 395 8.94 -16.53 -45.67
C THR A 395 8.42 -17.97 -45.69
N ILE A 396 8.12 -18.46 -46.89
CA ILE A 396 7.68 -19.84 -47.09
C ILE A 396 8.90 -20.69 -47.42
N ASN A 397 9.06 -21.79 -46.71
CA ASN A 397 10.21 -22.68 -46.86
C ASN A 397 9.81 -24.14 -46.70
N GLY A 398 10.12 -24.95 -47.68
CA GLY A 398 9.76 -26.38 -47.65
C GLY A 398 9.01 -26.83 -48.89
N LYS A 399 8.56 -28.08 -48.87
CA LYS A 399 7.86 -28.72 -49.98
C LYS A 399 6.33 -28.60 -49.80
N VAL A 400 5.65 -28.21 -50.88
CA VAL A 400 4.18 -28.17 -50.94
C VAL A 400 3.77 -28.82 -52.26
N GLY A 401 3.17 -30.02 -52.20
CA GLY A 401 2.87 -30.78 -53.38
C GLY A 401 4.13 -31.03 -54.20
N ASN A 402 4.17 -30.53 -55.45
CA ASN A 402 5.30 -30.65 -56.34
C ASN A 402 6.33 -29.48 -56.23
N PHE A 403 5.93 -28.38 -55.59
CA PHE A 403 6.83 -27.25 -55.40
C PHE A 403 7.77 -27.44 -54.20
N THR A 404 8.98 -26.97 -54.38
CA THR A 404 9.91 -26.73 -53.26
C THR A 404 10.20 -25.25 -53.19
N PHE A 405 9.84 -24.66 -52.07
CA PHE A 405 10.13 -23.26 -51.78
C PHE A 405 11.42 -23.15 -50.97
N SER A 406 12.29 -22.26 -51.38
CA SER A 406 13.52 -21.96 -50.66
C SER A 406 13.50 -20.47 -50.32
N ASN A 407 13.13 -20.18 -49.09
CA ASN A 407 13.03 -18.81 -48.56
C ASN A 407 12.19 -17.87 -49.45
N LEU A 408 11.08 -18.35 -49.97
CA LEU A 408 10.17 -17.55 -50.78
C LEU A 408 9.52 -16.47 -49.94
N SER A 409 9.82 -15.23 -50.22
CA SER A 409 9.20 -14.07 -49.58
C SER A 409 7.86 -13.77 -50.25
N VAL A 410 6.76 -13.86 -49.50
CA VAL A 410 5.42 -13.50 -49.97
C VAL A 410 4.75 -12.60 -48.96
N GLN A 411 3.74 -11.87 -49.41
CA GLN A 411 2.89 -11.07 -48.50
C GLN A 411 1.64 -11.86 -48.12
N ALA A 412 1.38 -11.82 -46.84
CA ALA A 412 0.05 -12.02 -46.29
C ALA A 412 -0.62 -10.65 -46.18
N PHE A 413 -1.89 -10.53 -46.53
CA PHE A 413 -2.64 -9.28 -46.44
C PHE A 413 -4.01 -9.50 -45.82
N ILE A 414 -4.52 -8.46 -45.12
CA ILE A 414 -5.80 -8.55 -44.41
C ILE A 414 -6.95 -8.54 -45.39
N LEU A 415 -7.77 -9.59 -45.38
CA LEU A 415 -9.02 -9.70 -46.12
C LEU A 415 -10.20 -9.04 -45.41
N GLY A 416 -10.21 -9.09 -44.10
CA GLY A 416 -11.28 -8.52 -43.27
C GLY A 416 -11.11 -8.85 -41.79
N PHE A 417 -11.82 -8.10 -40.99
CA PHE A 417 -11.94 -8.31 -39.55
C PHE A 417 -13.30 -8.89 -39.23
N ASN A 418 -13.35 -9.90 -38.36
CA ASN A 418 -14.59 -10.53 -37.91
C ASN A 418 -15.52 -10.94 -39.07
N HIS A 419 -14.96 -11.44 -40.14
CA HIS A 419 -15.61 -11.63 -41.44
C HIS A 419 -16.92 -12.39 -41.34
N ASN A 420 -16.93 -13.54 -40.66
CA ASN A 420 -18.12 -14.38 -40.47
C ASN A 420 -18.42 -14.62 -38.99
N SER A 421 -18.44 -13.52 -38.23
CA SER A 421 -18.53 -13.56 -36.75
C SER A 421 -19.76 -14.35 -36.23
N ALA A 422 -20.86 -14.37 -36.98
CA ALA A 422 -22.04 -15.15 -36.61
C ALA A 422 -21.79 -16.67 -36.58
N LYS A 423 -20.79 -17.16 -37.31
CA LYS A 423 -20.43 -18.59 -37.43
C LYS A 423 -19.11 -18.93 -36.71
N GLU A 424 -18.19 -17.99 -36.62
CA GLU A 424 -16.83 -18.20 -36.17
C GLU A 424 -16.51 -17.49 -34.86
N GLY A 425 -17.41 -16.62 -34.38
CA GLY A 425 -17.17 -15.71 -33.29
C GLY A 425 -16.37 -14.47 -33.72
N ASN A 426 -16.25 -13.55 -32.77
CA ASN A 426 -15.53 -12.29 -32.95
C ASN A 426 -14.01 -12.46 -32.74
N ASN A 427 -13.28 -11.35 -32.87
CA ASN A 427 -11.86 -11.24 -32.56
C ASN A 427 -10.99 -12.08 -33.51
N ARG A 428 -11.24 -11.91 -34.80
CA ARG A 428 -10.54 -12.59 -35.88
C ARG A 428 -10.06 -11.63 -36.95
N ILE A 429 -8.87 -11.91 -37.47
CA ILE A 429 -8.33 -11.30 -38.70
C ILE A 429 -8.20 -12.43 -39.72
N HIS A 430 -8.80 -12.26 -40.89
CA HIS A 430 -8.61 -13.17 -42.02
C HIS A 430 -7.54 -12.60 -42.94
N PHE A 431 -6.59 -13.45 -43.26
CA PHE A 431 -5.50 -13.12 -44.18
C PHE A 431 -5.61 -13.95 -45.44
N GLN A 432 -5.19 -13.35 -46.57
CA GLN A 432 -4.81 -14.11 -47.73
C GLN A 432 -3.28 -14.10 -47.87
N ILE A 433 -2.72 -15.22 -48.23
CA ILE A 433 -1.28 -15.41 -48.42
C ILE A 433 -0.99 -15.61 -49.91
N GLY A 434 0.10 -15.10 -50.39
CA GLY A 434 0.56 -15.35 -51.75
C GLY A 434 0.55 -14.14 -52.67
N LYS A 435 0.89 -12.95 -52.17
CA LYS A 435 1.11 -11.77 -53.00
C LYS A 435 2.58 -11.45 -53.08
N ILE A 436 3.11 -11.31 -54.32
CA ILE A 436 4.48 -10.89 -54.62
C ILE A 436 4.40 -9.68 -55.54
N SER A 437 5.04 -8.58 -55.16
CA SER A 437 5.05 -7.32 -55.92
C SER A 437 3.62 -6.86 -56.34
N GLY A 438 2.67 -7.05 -55.44
CA GLY A 438 1.27 -6.67 -55.67
C GLY A 438 0.44 -7.67 -56.48
N LYS A 439 1.02 -8.71 -57.03
CA LYS A 439 0.32 -9.73 -57.82
C LYS A 439 0.12 -11.00 -57.02
N MET A 440 -1.06 -11.62 -57.14
CA MET A 440 -1.34 -12.91 -56.56
C MET A 440 -0.49 -14.02 -57.22
N VAL A 441 -0.01 -14.96 -56.41
CA VAL A 441 0.77 -16.10 -56.84
C VAL A 441 0.27 -17.39 -56.23
N GLY A 442 0.31 -18.48 -56.95
CA GLY A 442 0.02 -19.80 -56.46
C GLY A 442 1.11 -20.31 -55.53
N LEU A 443 0.74 -20.86 -54.38
CA LEU A 443 1.65 -21.42 -53.38
C LEU A 443 1.67 -22.94 -53.34
N CYS A 444 0.92 -23.58 -54.17
CA CYS A 444 0.92 -25.03 -54.34
C CYS A 444 0.60 -25.39 -55.81
N ASP A 445 1.22 -26.44 -56.25
CA ASP A 445 0.94 -27.05 -57.56
C ASP A 445 0.58 -28.51 -57.32
N SER A 446 -0.33 -28.99 -58.13
CA SER A 446 -0.71 -30.39 -58.16
C SER A 446 -0.24 -31.02 -59.43
N LYS A 447 0.44 -32.15 -59.36
CA LYS A 447 0.77 -32.95 -60.51
C LYS A 447 -0.48 -33.55 -61.22
N TYR A 448 -1.64 -33.46 -60.61
CA TYR A 448 -2.92 -33.93 -61.11
C TYR A 448 -3.69 -32.85 -61.88
N ASN A 449 -2.98 -31.89 -62.42
CA ASN A 449 -3.51 -30.86 -63.29
C ASN A 449 -3.96 -31.45 -64.64
N ASN A 450 -5.27 -31.50 -64.88
CA ASN A 450 -5.82 -31.99 -66.16
C ASN A 450 -5.92 -30.94 -67.24
N GLN A 451 -5.45 -29.73 -67.01
CA GLN A 451 -5.35 -28.66 -68.02
C GLN A 451 -4.00 -28.61 -68.74
N GLY A 452 -3.04 -29.44 -68.32
CA GLY A 452 -1.76 -29.61 -68.98
C GLY A 452 -0.75 -28.47 -68.84
N GLY A 453 -1.00 -27.45 -68.02
CA GLY A 453 -0.10 -26.30 -67.84
C GLY A 453 0.51 -26.22 -66.43
N THR A 454 1.69 -25.59 -66.32
CA THR A 454 2.29 -25.27 -65.02
C THR A 454 1.49 -24.16 -64.37
N GLY A 455 1.25 -24.29 -63.07
CA GLY A 455 0.51 -23.30 -62.27
C GLY A 455 -0.98 -23.54 -62.12
N TYR A 456 -1.50 -24.60 -62.77
CA TYR A 456 -2.87 -25.07 -62.50
C TYR A 456 -2.85 -26.13 -61.40
N PHE A 457 -3.96 -26.29 -60.74
CA PHE A 457 -4.13 -27.34 -59.73
C PHE A 457 -5.55 -27.88 -59.70
N ASN A 458 -5.69 -29.11 -59.33
CA ASN A 458 -6.99 -29.75 -59.07
C ASN A 458 -7.24 -29.85 -57.56
N MET A 459 -8.53 -29.88 -57.23
CA MET A 459 -8.93 -30.10 -55.83
C MET A 459 -8.62 -31.53 -55.37
N ASN A 460 -8.54 -32.49 -56.27
CA ASN A 460 -8.31 -33.90 -55.99
C ASN A 460 -7.24 -34.50 -56.90
N THR A 461 -6.78 -35.71 -56.57
CA THR A 461 -5.75 -36.45 -57.34
C THR A 461 -6.31 -37.04 -58.66
N THR A 462 -7.62 -37.03 -58.79
CA THR A 462 -8.37 -37.45 -59.99
C THR A 462 -9.41 -36.40 -60.33
N ASN A 463 -9.99 -36.49 -61.56
CA ASN A 463 -11.04 -35.56 -61.97
C ASN A 463 -12.37 -35.89 -61.30
N THR A 464 -12.48 -35.50 -60.05
CA THR A 464 -13.71 -35.69 -59.23
C THR A 464 -13.87 -34.55 -58.24
N ASN A 465 -15.08 -34.20 -57.90
CA ASN A 465 -15.47 -33.29 -56.83
C ASN A 465 -16.28 -33.97 -55.72
N VAL A 466 -16.34 -35.32 -55.75
CA VAL A 466 -17.00 -36.11 -54.72
C VAL A 466 -16.41 -35.79 -53.35
N GLY A 467 -17.28 -35.57 -52.35
CA GLY A 467 -16.91 -35.16 -51.00
C GLY A 467 -16.59 -33.66 -50.86
N GLY A 468 -16.68 -32.91 -51.99
CA GLY A 468 -16.51 -31.46 -52.01
C GLY A 468 -15.20 -30.97 -51.37
N TRP A 469 -15.23 -29.78 -50.77
CA TRP A 469 -14.08 -29.22 -50.06
C TRP A 469 -13.60 -30.14 -48.94
N LYS A 470 -14.54 -30.64 -48.12
CA LYS A 470 -14.29 -31.46 -46.92
C LYS A 470 -13.32 -32.61 -47.19
N ASP A 471 -13.51 -33.32 -48.27
CA ASP A 471 -12.74 -34.53 -48.58
C ASP A 471 -11.64 -34.31 -49.62
N SER A 472 -11.50 -33.10 -50.15
CA SER A 472 -10.54 -32.79 -51.18
C SER A 472 -9.07 -33.01 -50.72
N TYR A 473 -8.25 -33.49 -51.69
CA TYR A 473 -6.79 -33.61 -51.52
C TYR A 473 -6.15 -32.24 -51.24
N MET A 474 -6.68 -31.20 -51.90
CA MET A 474 -6.25 -29.81 -51.64
C MET A 474 -6.35 -29.48 -50.17
N ARG A 475 -7.52 -29.63 -49.55
CA ARG A 475 -7.77 -29.31 -48.15
C ARG A 475 -6.92 -30.17 -47.23
N LYS A 476 -7.03 -31.48 -47.37
CA LYS A 476 -6.47 -32.45 -46.42
C LYS A 476 -4.92 -32.48 -46.49
N THR A 477 -4.38 -32.50 -47.69
CA THR A 477 -2.97 -32.81 -47.93
C THR A 477 -2.15 -31.57 -48.34
N LEU A 478 -2.55 -30.89 -49.41
CA LEU A 478 -1.74 -29.76 -49.90
C LEU A 478 -1.74 -28.55 -48.95
N LEU A 479 -2.92 -28.21 -48.40
CA LEU A 479 -3.02 -27.20 -47.39
C LEU A 479 -2.65 -27.72 -45.98
N GLY A 480 -2.88 -29.01 -45.71
CA GLY A 480 -2.45 -29.67 -44.50
C GLY A 480 -3.49 -29.64 -43.36
N ASN A 481 -4.77 -29.38 -43.65
CA ASN A 481 -5.84 -29.33 -42.61
C ASN A 481 -6.18 -30.71 -42.02
N SER A 482 -5.54 -31.78 -42.42
CA SER A 482 -5.59 -33.06 -41.70
C SER A 482 -4.88 -33.00 -40.34
N ASN A 483 -4.03 -32.02 -40.14
CA ASN A 483 -3.20 -31.82 -38.97
C ASN A 483 -3.42 -30.42 -38.38
N THR A 484 -2.83 -30.16 -37.22
CA THR A 484 -2.86 -28.85 -36.57
C THR A 484 -1.66 -28.00 -36.99
N PRO A 485 -1.72 -26.65 -36.86
CA PRO A 485 -0.58 -25.80 -37.19
C PRO A 485 0.66 -26.07 -36.33
N THR A 486 0.50 -26.55 -35.10
CA THR A 486 1.61 -26.87 -34.18
C THR A 486 2.26 -28.23 -34.50
N SER A 487 1.54 -29.12 -35.20
CA SER A 487 2.04 -30.42 -35.67
C SER A 487 1.64 -30.62 -37.14
N PRO A 488 2.19 -29.82 -38.07
CA PRO A 488 1.73 -29.77 -39.44
C PRO A 488 2.01 -31.06 -40.20
N LEU A 489 1.18 -31.36 -41.17
CA LEU A 489 1.39 -32.45 -42.11
C LEU A 489 2.65 -32.11 -42.96
N ALA A 490 3.59 -33.04 -43.06
CA ALA A 490 4.79 -32.86 -43.89
C ALA A 490 4.42 -32.63 -45.38
N ASN A 491 5.21 -31.85 -46.08
CA ASN A 491 5.01 -31.49 -47.49
C ASN A 491 3.66 -30.80 -47.80
N SER A 492 3.11 -30.10 -46.80
CA SER A 492 1.94 -29.25 -46.95
C SER A 492 2.30 -27.76 -46.86
N LEU A 493 1.42 -26.89 -47.34
CA LEU A 493 1.60 -25.44 -47.20
C LEU A 493 1.66 -25.06 -45.68
N MET A 494 0.86 -25.72 -44.85
CA MET A 494 0.93 -25.51 -43.40
C MET A 494 2.36 -25.74 -42.88
N ALA A 495 3.02 -26.82 -43.28
CA ALA A 495 4.38 -27.11 -42.85
C ALA A 495 5.42 -26.11 -43.38
N ALA A 496 5.18 -25.56 -44.56
CA ALA A 496 6.08 -24.57 -45.20
C ALA A 496 5.95 -23.15 -44.66
N LEU A 497 4.85 -22.85 -43.90
CA LEU A 497 4.67 -21.56 -43.22
C LEU A 497 5.60 -21.43 -42.02
N PRO A 498 6.03 -20.20 -41.65
CA PRO A 498 6.82 -19.94 -40.44
C PRO A 498 6.14 -20.48 -39.18
N SER A 499 6.93 -21.03 -38.28
CA SER A 499 6.40 -21.63 -37.05
C SER A 499 5.75 -20.61 -36.11
N ASP A 500 6.24 -19.39 -36.09
CA ASP A 500 5.66 -18.28 -35.31
C ASP A 500 4.28 -17.86 -35.86
N LEU A 501 4.07 -17.86 -37.19
CA LEU A 501 2.74 -17.69 -37.78
C LEU A 501 1.85 -18.86 -37.37
N ARG A 502 2.30 -20.10 -37.56
CA ARG A 502 1.52 -21.31 -37.31
C ARG A 502 1.00 -21.38 -35.87
N SER A 503 1.83 -21.06 -34.89
CA SER A 503 1.44 -21.08 -33.47
C SER A 503 0.43 -19.99 -33.09
N ASN A 504 0.21 -19.01 -33.97
CA ASN A 504 -0.74 -17.92 -33.74
C ASN A 504 -2.01 -18.01 -34.61
N MET A 505 -2.13 -19.06 -35.44
CA MET A 505 -3.32 -19.27 -36.29
C MET A 505 -4.54 -19.71 -35.46
N LYS A 506 -5.71 -19.22 -35.87
CA LYS A 506 -7.02 -19.69 -35.39
C LYS A 506 -7.72 -20.45 -36.52
N SER A 507 -8.45 -21.50 -36.19
CA SER A 507 -9.30 -22.19 -37.16
C SER A 507 -10.52 -21.35 -37.52
N VAL A 508 -11.02 -21.51 -38.72
CA VAL A 508 -12.28 -20.97 -39.23
C VAL A 508 -13.31 -22.08 -39.43
N SER A 509 -14.57 -21.72 -39.41
CA SER A 509 -15.65 -22.59 -39.83
C SER A 509 -16.02 -22.33 -41.29
N LYS A 510 -15.41 -23.11 -42.18
CA LYS A 510 -15.62 -22.96 -43.63
C LYS A 510 -16.86 -23.73 -44.06
N TYR A 511 -17.84 -23.01 -44.58
CA TYR A 511 -19.09 -23.60 -45.09
C TYR A 511 -19.03 -23.75 -46.60
N THR A 512 -19.09 -24.98 -47.08
CA THR A 512 -19.03 -25.29 -48.51
C THR A 512 -19.95 -26.49 -48.82
N ASP A 513 -20.28 -26.70 -50.10
CA ASP A 513 -20.88 -27.95 -50.50
C ASP A 513 -19.87 -29.10 -50.33
N ASN A 514 -20.13 -29.96 -49.38
CA ASN A 514 -19.25 -31.05 -48.98
C ASN A 514 -19.71 -32.44 -49.47
N VAL A 515 -20.65 -32.50 -50.40
CA VAL A 515 -21.10 -33.74 -51.06
C VAL A 515 -20.40 -33.88 -52.41
N GLY A 516 -20.35 -32.81 -53.19
CA GLY A 516 -19.87 -32.85 -54.56
C GLY A 516 -20.79 -33.64 -55.48
N ASN A 517 -20.49 -33.62 -56.76
CA ASN A 517 -21.26 -34.30 -57.84
C ASN A 517 -22.80 -34.04 -57.77
N ALA A 518 -23.18 -33.06 -57.07
CA ALA A 518 -24.58 -32.71 -56.90
C ALA A 518 -25.08 -31.98 -58.15
N THR A 519 -26.17 -32.41 -58.69
CA THR A 519 -26.85 -31.79 -59.82
C THR A 519 -27.75 -30.63 -59.45
N GLY A 520 -27.76 -30.21 -58.18
CA GLY A 520 -28.62 -29.15 -57.68
C GLY A 520 -28.01 -28.42 -56.46
N HIS A 521 -28.55 -27.24 -56.16
CA HIS A 521 -28.16 -26.38 -55.03
C HIS A 521 -28.88 -26.83 -53.75
N VAL A 522 -28.40 -27.93 -53.16
CA VAL A 522 -29.00 -28.50 -51.95
C VAL A 522 -28.41 -27.88 -50.72
N ALA A 523 -29.22 -27.16 -49.94
CA ALA A 523 -28.77 -26.47 -48.75
C ALA A 523 -28.14 -27.40 -47.68
N GLY A 524 -28.64 -28.63 -47.56
CA GLY A 524 -28.09 -29.63 -46.62
C GLY A 524 -26.69 -30.12 -46.96
N ASN A 525 -26.23 -29.93 -48.21
CA ASN A 525 -24.89 -30.26 -48.63
C ASN A 525 -23.86 -29.22 -48.12
N VAL A 526 -24.31 -28.00 -47.78
CA VAL A 526 -23.47 -26.93 -47.28
C VAL A 526 -23.23 -27.13 -45.78
N THR A 527 -22.12 -27.73 -45.47
CA THR A 527 -21.73 -28.06 -44.09
C THR A 527 -20.39 -27.41 -43.74
N ALA A 528 -20.12 -27.30 -42.44
CA ALA A 528 -18.88 -26.70 -41.95
C ALA A 528 -17.70 -27.69 -41.97
N THR A 529 -16.55 -27.18 -42.33
CA THR A 529 -15.26 -27.80 -41.98
C THR A 529 -14.48 -26.84 -41.08
N THR A 530 -13.65 -27.39 -40.18
CA THR A 530 -12.73 -26.62 -39.37
C THR A 530 -11.39 -26.55 -40.10
N ASP A 531 -10.99 -25.36 -40.52
CA ASP A 531 -9.81 -25.17 -41.35
C ASP A 531 -8.92 -24.05 -40.82
N TYR A 532 -7.60 -24.19 -40.95
CA TYR A 532 -6.61 -23.14 -40.69
C TYR A 532 -6.18 -22.47 -42.00
N LEU A 533 -6.12 -23.23 -43.09
CA LEU A 533 -5.88 -22.77 -44.45
C LEU A 533 -7.01 -23.22 -45.34
N PHE A 534 -7.50 -22.33 -46.17
CA PHE A 534 -8.62 -22.64 -47.07
C PHE A 534 -8.53 -21.86 -48.38
N LEU A 535 -9.19 -22.34 -49.39
CA LEU A 535 -9.43 -21.57 -50.60
C LEU A 535 -10.69 -20.71 -50.42
N LEU A 536 -10.62 -19.51 -50.99
CA LEU A 536 -11.78 -18.61 -51.02
C LEU A 536 -12.83 -19.18 -52.01
N SER A 537 -14.09 -19.17 -51.63
CA SER A 537 -15.18 -19.49 -52.54
C SER A 537 -15.39 -18.34 -53.53
N ASN A 538 -16.07 -18.65 -54.65
CA ASN A 538 -16.47 -17.63 -55.61
C ASN A 538 -17.30 -16.51 -54.94
N PHE A 539 -18.19 -16.89 -54.01
CA PHE A 539 -19.00 -15.92 -53.28
C PHE A 539 -18.15 -14.98 -52.39
N GLU A 540 -17.14 -15.52 -51.73
CA GLU A 540 -16.26 -14.73 -50.87
C GLU A 540 -15.39 -13.72 -51.67
N VAL A 541 -15.11 -14.02 -52.93
CA VAL A 541 -14.35 -13.16 -53.84
C VAL A 541 -15.26 -12.26 -54.67
N GLN A 542 -16.26 -12.80 -55.33
CA GLN A 542 -17.08 -12.08 -56.31
C GLN A 542 -18.35 -11.45 -55.73
N GLY A 543 -18.78 -11.93 -54.56
CA GLY A 543 -20.09 -11.56 -53.99
C GLY A 543 -21.28 -12.21 -54.70
N SER A 544 -21.00 -13.18 -55.55
CA SER A 544 -22.01 -13.95 -56.30
C SER A 544 -21.70 -15.44 -56.23
N ASP A 545 -22.70 -16.25 -56.39
CA ASP A 545 -22.62 -17.72 -56.25
C ASP A 545 -21.96 -18.42 -57.47
N GLY A 546 -21.93 -17.78 -58.62
CA GLY A 546 -21.20 -18.29 -59.78
C GLY A 546 -21.49 -19.77 -60.05
N TYR A 547 -20.43 -20.59 -60.00
CA TYR A 547 -20.47 -22.05 -60.18
C TYR A 547 -20.60 -22.84 -58.87
N ALA A 548 -20.72 -22.16 -57.73
CA ALA A 548 -20.86 -22.81 -56.43
C ALA A 548 -22.30 -23.15 -56.12
N ASN A 549 -22.52 -23.93 -55.06
CA ASN A 549 -23.85 -24.13 -54.49
C ASN A 549 -24.37 -22.78 -53.99
N ASN A 550 -25.46 -22.28 -54.61
CA ASN A 550 -25.96 -20.93 -54.34
C ASN A 550 -26.44 -20.74 -52.87
N THR A 551 -26.65 -21.82 -52.13
CA THR A 551 -27.02 -21.77 -50.72
C THR A 551 -25.81 -21.48 -49.81
N GLU A 552 -24.55 -21.55 -50.29
CA GLU A 552 -23.37 -21.16 -49.57
C GLU A 552 -23.43 -19.67 -49.13
N LYS A 553 -24.09 -18.82 -49.91
CA LYS A 553 -24.34 -17.40 -49.57
C LYS A 553 -25.02 -17.18 -48.22
N ASN A 554 -25.77 -18.17 -47.72
CA ASN A 554 -26.44 -18.12 -46.43
C ASN A 554 -25.46 -18.29 -45.25
N SER A 555 -24.25 -18.78 -45.51
CA SER A 555 -23.23 -19.07 -44.52
C SER A 555 -21.88 -18.41 -44.82
N GLN A 556 -21.77 -17.71 -45.94
CA GLN A 556 -20.56 -17.01 -46.39
C GLN A 556 -20.86 -15.54 -46.71
N LYS A 557 -19.82 -14.72 -46.71
CA LYS A 557 -19.91 -13.28 -47.08
C LYS A 557 -18.76 -12.96 -48.03
N GLN A 558 -18.95 -11.98 -48.91
CA GLN A 558 -17.83 -11.42 -49.66
C GLN A 558 -16.86 -10.70 -48.70
N TYR A 559 -15.58 -10.95 -48.83
CA TYR A 559 -14.57 -10.28 -48.02
C TYR A 559 -14.50 -8.78 -48.29
N ASP A 560 -14.30 -7.99 -47.27
CA ASP A 560 -14.23 -6.52 -47.34
C ASP A 560 -13.14 -6.04 -48.32
N TYR A 561 -12.02 -6.77 -48.39
CA TYR A 561 -10.97 -6.52 -49.37
C TYR A 561 -11.50 -6.51 -50.81
N TYR A 562 -12.30 -7.48 -51.16
CA TYR A 562 -12.87 -7.65 -52.52
C TYR A 562 -14.10 -6.76 -52.77
N LYS A 563 -14.86 -6.41 -51.75
CA LYS A 563 -15.95 -5.44 -51.84
C LYS A 563 -15.41 -4.02 -52.20
N ALA A 564 -14.21 -3.71 -51.73
CA ALA A 564 -13.53 -2.43 -52.05
C ALA A 564 -13.03 -2.34 -53.49
N GLY A 565 -13.31 -3.30 -54.35
CA GLY A 565 -12.91 -3.29 -55.75
C GLY A 565 -11.47 -3.71 -56.03
N ASN A 566 -10.78 -4.29 -55.04
CA ASN A 566 -9.42 -4.76 -55.22
C ASN A 566 -9.31 -5.89 -56.21
N SER A 567 -8.13 -6.06 -56.84
CA SER A 567 -7.86 -7.10 -57.83
C SER A 567 -8.22 -8.47 -57.24
N LYS A 568 -8.97 -9.25 -58.02
CA LYS A 568 -9.43 -10.58 -57.69
C LYS A 568 -8.47 -11.68 -58.15
N ILE A 569 -7.49 -11.32 -58.98
CA ILE A 569 -6.49 -12.20 -59.53
C ILE A 569 -5.15 -11.46 -59.57
#